data_ee14a03e4ffefff94971c0f8760c6ec5
#
_entry.id   ee14a03e4ffefff94971c0f8760c6ec5
#
_cell.length_a   1.000
_cell.length_b   1.000
_cell.length_c   1.000
_cell.angle_alpha   90.00
_cell.angle_beta   90.00
_cell.angle_gamma   90.00
#
_symmetry.space_group_name_H-M   'P 1'
#
loop_
_entity.id
_entity.type
_entity.pdbx_description
1 polymer ?
#
loop_
_entity_poly.entity_id
_entity_poly.type
_entity_poly.pdbx_seq_one_letter_code
_entity_poly.pdbx_strand_id
1 'polypeptide(L)'
;MLAIIGGSGLTQLSSLDVSHQQVVRTPYGEPSGALTFGRIGKQEVVFLARHGYGHTIPPHLVNYRANIWALSRGAGATRIISVASVGGIRADLAPGTLVVPHQIIDYTWGRQMTFHDSLDVPAVH
;
A
#
# COMPACT_ATOMS: atom_id res chain seq x y z
N MET A 1 -6.74 0.59 13.61
CA MET A 1 -7.20 0.02 12.32
C MET A 1 -6.00 -0.50 11.55
N LEU A 2 -6.16 -1.60 10.85
CA LEU A 2 -5.15 -2.20 9.97
C LEU A 2 -5.39 -1.78 8.53
N ALA A 3 -4.35 -1.30 7.85
CA ALA A 3 -4.39 -1.08 6.40
C ALA A 3 -3.73 -2.24 5.66
N ILE A 4 -4.30 -2.62 4.53
CA ILE A 4 -3.72 -3.60 3.61
C ILE A 4 -3.57 -2.96 2.23
N ILE A 5 -2.34 -2.97 1.71
CA ILE A 5 -2.05 -2.56 0.35
C ILE A 5 -1.88 -3.81 -0.49
N GLY A 6 -2.77 -4.01 -1.47
CA GLY A 6 -2.69 -5.10 -2.43
C GLY A 6 -1.85 -4.72 -3.64
N GLY A 7 -1.05 -5.66 -4.11
CA GLY A 7 -0.29 -5.56 -5.35
C GLY A 7 -0.91 -6.38 -6.48
N SER A 8 -0.09 -6.82 -7.42
CA SER A 8 -0.53 -7.68 -8.52
C SER A 8 -1.17 -8.97 -7.99
N GLY A 9 -2.33 -9.31 -8.54
CA GLY A 9 -3.10 -10.47 -8.09
C GLY A 9 -3.93 -10.26 -6.83
N LEU A 10 -3.86 -9.08 -6.21
CA LEU A 10 -4.65 -8.73 -5.03
C LEU A 10 -5.27 -7.35 -5.22
N THR A 11 -6.32 -7.29 -6.04
CA THR A 11 -7.10 -6.06 -6.30
C THR A 11 -8.34 -5.95 -5.44
N GLN A 12 -8.73 -7.06 -4.81
CA GLN A 12 -9.84 -7.17 -3.88
C GLN A 12 -9.50 -8.14 -2.75
N LEU A 13 -10.08 -7.93 -1.60
CA LEU A 13 -10.04 -8.87 -0.47
C LEU A 13 -11.39 -9.55 -0.36
N SER A 14 -11.48 -10.81 -0.78
CA SER A 14 -12.72 -11.59 -0.75
C SER A 14 -13.23 -11.85 0.68
N SER A 15 -12.33 -11.87 1.66
CA SER A 15 -12.66 -12.03 3.07
C SER A 15 -13.07 -10.74 3.76
N LEU A 16 -13.01 -9.59 3.06
CA LEU A 16 -13.40 -8.31 3.62
C LEU A 16 -14.92 -8.11 3.51
N ASP A 17 -15.56 -7.97 4.65
CA ASP A 17 -16.96 -7.53 4.74
C ASP A 17 -16.98 -6.01 4.59
N VAL A 18 -17.27 -5.55 3.37
CA VAL A 18 -17.15 -4.15 2.98
C VAL A 18 -18.28 -3.32 3.59
N SER A 19 -17.94 -2.24 4.28
CA SER A 19 -18.92 -1.26 4.77
C SER A 19 -19.12 -0.12 3.77
N HIS A 20 -18.05 0.45 3.25
CA HIS A 20 -18.10 1.56 2.29
C HIS A 20 -16.78 1.76 1.58
N GLN A 21 -16.79 2.58 0.54
CA GLN A 21 -15.60 3.12 -0.11
C GLN A 21 -15.54 4.63 0.08
N GLN A 22 -14.33 5.17 0.15
CA GLN A 22 -14.12 6.60 0.33
C GLN A 22 -12.94 7.09 -0.52
N VAL A 23 -13.17 8.15 -1.28
CA VAL A 23 -12.10 8.88 -1.96
C VAL A 23 -11.43 9.81 -0.95
N VAL A 24 -10.12 9.69 -0.80
CA VAL A 24 -9.32 10.52 0.10
C VAL A 24 -8.43 11.44 -0.72
N ARG A 25 -8.51 12.73 -0.48
CA ARG A 25 -7.60 13.72 -1.05
C ARG A 25 -6.40 13.91 -0.13
N THR A 26 -5.22 14.03 -0.71
CA THR A 26 -3.98 14.17 0.04
C THR A 26 -3.19 15.40 -0.44
N PRO A 27 -2.27 15.93 0.41
CA PRO A 27 -1.35 16.99 -0.01
C PRO A 27 -0.36 16.58 -1.10
N TYR A 28 -0.26 15.27 -1.35
CA TYR A 28 0.70 14.69 -2.31
C TYR A 28 0.05 14.27 -3.63
N GLY A 29 -1.18 14.68 -3.87
CA GLY A 29 -1.95 14.26 -5.02
C GLY A 29 -2.89 13.09 -4.73
N GLU A 30 -3.31 12.39 -5.77
CA GLU A 30 -4.29 11.31 -5.63
C GLU A 30 -3.63 9.98 -5.28
N PRO A 31 -4.23 9.20 -4.35
CA PRO A 31 -3.90 7.81 -4.15
C PRO A 31 -4.24 6.96 -5.38
N SER A 32 -3.84 5.70 -5.37
CA SER A 32 -4.10 4.74 -6.46
C SER A 32 -5.59 4.48 -6.71
N GLY A 33 -6.45 4.82 -5.77
CA GLY A 33 -7.90 4.70 -5.89
C GLY A 33 -8.59 4.98 -4.56
N ALA A 34 -9.91 4.81 -4.55
CA ALA A 34 -10.70 4.92 -3.33
C ALA A 34 -10.27 3.86 -2.30
N LEU A 35 -10.32 4.22 -1.03
CA LEU A 35 -10.10 3.28 0.06
C LEU A 35 -11.35 2.45 0.29
N THR A 36 -11.20 1.15 0.46
CA THR A 36 -12.29 0.24 0.80
C THR A 36 -12.21 -0.10 2.28
N PHE A 37 -13.26 0.27 3.01
CA PHE A 37 -13.38 0.05 4.45
C PHE A 37 -14.26 -1.16 4.73
N GLY A 38 -13.90 -1.92 5.74
CA GLY A 38 -14.70 -3.07 6.16
C GLY A 38 -14.09 -3.78 7.35
N ARG A 39 -14.45 -5.05 7.50
CA ARG A 39 -13.98 -5.92 8.57
C ARG A 39 -13.55 -7.28 8.03
N ILE A 40 -12.52 -7.82 8.66
CA ILE A 40 -12.16 -9.24 8.54
C ILE A 40 -12.35 -9.83 9.94
N GLY A 41 -13.42 -10.59 10.14
CA GLY A 41 -13.83 -11.01 11.47
C GLY A 41 -14.13 -9.80 12.37
N LYS A 42 -13.40 -9.65 13.46
CA LYS A 42 -13.52 -8.51 14.40
C LYS A 42 -12.55 -7.37 14.09
N GLN A 43 -11.62 -7.56 13.16
CA GLN A 43 -10.60 -6.57 12.82
C GLN A 43 -11.15 -5.55 11.81
N GLU A 44 -11.10 -4.28 12.16
CA GLU A 44 -11.33 -3.20 11.20
C GLU A 44 -10.15 -3.09 10.23
N VAL A 45 -10.49 -3.07 8.94
CA VAL A 45 -9.50 -3.06 7.86
C VAL A 45 -9.87 -1.99 6.83
N VAL A 46 -8.85 -1.29 6.34
CA VAL A 46 -8.93 -0.47 5.14
C VAL A 46 -8.01 -1.06 4.07
N PHE A 47 -8.53 -1.19 2.87
CA PHE A 47 -7.82 -1.80 1.74
C PHE A 47 -7.58 -0.78 0.63
N LEU A 48 -6.41 -0.86 -0.01
CA LEU A 48 -6.04 -0.08 -1.18
C LEU A 48 -5.35 -0.98 -2.21
N ALA A 49 -5.85 -0.97 -3.44
CA ALA A 49 -5.19 -1.62 -4.58
C ALA A 49 -4.11 -0.66 -5.12
N ARG A 50 -2.82 -1.00 -4.94
CA ARG A 50 -1.68 -0.14 -5.32
C ARG A 50 -1.65 0.21 -6.80
N HIS A 51 -2.02 -0.72 -7.67
CA HIS A 51 -2.06 -0.51 -9.12
C HIS A 51 -3.43 -0.05 -9.64
N GLY A 52 -4.33 0.37 -8.75
CA GLY A 52 -5.71 0.71 -9.06
C GLY A 52 -6.59 -0.54 -9.21
N TYR A 53 -7.90 -0.36 -9.11
CA TYR A 53 -8.85 -1.48 -9.21
C TYR A 53 -8.89 -2.09 -10.61
N GLY A 54 -8.59 -1.31 -11.66
CA GLY A 54 -8.44 -1.79 -13.02
C GLY A 54 -7.06 -2.35 -13.36
N HIS A 55 -6.13 -2.38 -12.39
CA HIS A 55 -4.73 -2.78 -12.57
C HIS A 55 -4.04 -1.99 -13.70
N THR A 56 -4.24 -0.67 -13.73
CA THR A 56 -3.81 0.22 -14.81
C THR A 56 -2.61 1.10 -14.46
N ILE A 57 -2.24 1.19 -13.18
CA ILE A 57 -1.15 2.04 -12.72
C ILE A 57 0.15 1.23 -12.66
N PRO A 58 1.12 1.50 -13.55
CA PRO A 58 2.40 0.79 -13.50
C PRO A 58 3.21 1.19 -12.26
N PRO A 59 4.17 0.36 -11.82
CA PRO A 59 4.91 0.58 -10.58
C PRO A 59 5.57 1.96 -10.46
N HIS A 60 6.12 2.49 -11.56
CA HIS A 60 6.81 3.78 -11.55
C HIS A 60 5.88 5.00 -11.50
N LEU A 61 4.57 4.81 -11.70
CA LEU A 61 3.56 5.86 -11.62
C LEU A 61 2.71 5.78 -10.34
N VAL A 62 2.94 4.79 -9.49
CA VAL A 62 2.25 4.71 -8.19
C VAL A 62 2.65 5.90 -7.31
N ASN A 63 1.66 6.62 -6.80
CA ASN A 63 1.89 7.72 -5.86
C ASN A 63 2.01 7.16 -4.43
N TYR A 64 3.20 6.72 -4.07
CA TYR A 64 3.45 6.07 -2.77
C TYR A 64 3.17 6.99 -1.58
N ARG A 65 3.52 8.29 -1.69
CA ARG A 65 3.28 9.26 -0.63
C ARG A 65 1.79 9.47 -0.39
N ALA A 66 1.02 9.66 -1.45
CA ALA A 66 -0.43 9.80 -1.34
C ALA A 66 -1.08 8.55 -0.75
N ASN A 67 -0.64 7.36 -1.16
CA ASN A 67 -1.17 6.11 -0.64
C ASN A 67 -0.93 5.96 0.87
N ILE A 68 0.29 6.16 1.32
CA ILE A 68 0.62 6.07 2.75
C ILE A 68 -0.09 7.16 3.56
N TRP A 69 -0.13 8.38 3.05
CA TRP A 69 -0.83 9.48 3.73
C TRP A 69 -2.33 9.19 3.85
N ALA A 70 -2.97 8.73 2.78
CA ALA A 70 -4.39 8.40 2.78
C ALA A 70 -4.73 7.31 3.80
N LEU A 71 -3.90 6.27 3.90
CA LEU A 71 -4.12 5.18 4.85
C LEU A 71 -3.85 5.62 6.30
N SER A 72 -2.77 6.36 6.54
CA SER A 72 -2.37 6.73 7.90
C SER A 72 -3.14 7.94 8.43
N ARG A 73 -3.16 9.05 7.68
CA ARG A 73 -3.80 10.30 8.11
C ARG A 73 -5.27 10.36 7.70
N GLY A 74 -5.59 9.91 6.50
CA GLY A 74 -6.96 9.93 5.98
C GLY A 74 -7.85 8.90 6.66
N ALA A 75 -7.42 7.65 6.75
CA ALA A 75 -8.19 6.56 7.34
C ALA A 75 -7.87 6.27 8.81
N GLY A 76 -6.76 6.80 9.34
CA GLY A 76 -6.35 6.56 10.72
C GLY A 76 -5.75 5.19 10.98
N ALA A 77 -5.22 4.53 9.96
CA ALA A 77 -4.54 3.26 10.14
C ALA A 77 -3.25 3.42 10.95
N THR A 78 -3.05 2.55 11.90
CA THR A 78 -1.87 2.54 12.78
C THR A 78 -0.86 1.47 12.38
N ARG A 79 -1.27 0.52 11.54
CA ARG A 79 -0.43 -0.55 10.99
C ARG A 79 -0.75 -0.74 9.52
N ILE A 80 0.28 -1.01 8.72
CA ILE A 80 0.14 -1.25 7.28
C ILE A 80 0.82 -2.57 6.93
N ILE A 81 0.11 -3.43 6.21
CA ILE A 81 0.66 -4.62 5.55
C ILE A 81 0.63 -4.35 4.05
N SER A 82 1.79 -4.37 3.41
CA SER A 82 1.89 -4.26 1.95
C SER A 82 2.23 -5.62 1.36
N VAL A 83 1.38 -6.10 0.46
CA VAL A 83 1.54 -7.39 -0.19
C VAL A 83 2.08 -7.20 -1.59
N ALA A 84 3.10 -7.96 -1.95
CA ALA A 84 3.70 -7.95 -3.29
C ALA A 84 3.92 -9.37 -3.79
N SER A 85 3.54 -9.60 -5.05
CA SER A 85 3.93 -10.81 -5.76
C SER A 85 5.33 -10.62 -6.31
N VAL A 86 6.22 -11.56 -6.02
CA VAL A 86 7.65 -11.49 -6.39
C VAL A 86 8.14 -12.80 -6.97
N GLY A 87 9.23 -12.77 -7.74
CA GLY A 87 9.91 -13.96 -8.19
C GLY A 87 10.83 -14.50 -7.10
N GLY A 88 10.75 -15.80 -6.83
CA GLY A 88 11.68 -16.46 -5.92
C GLY A 88 13.02 -16.76 -6.61
N ILE A 89 14.12 -16.42 -5.94
CA ILE A 89 15.49 -16.74 -6.43
C ILE A 89 16.02 -18.01 -5.77
N ARG A 90 15.82 -18.18 -4.47
CA ARG A 90 16.23 -19.38 -3.74
C ARG A 90 15.37 -20.57 -4.14
N ALA A 91 16.01 -21.75 -4.22
CA ALA A 91 15.33 -22.98 -4.65
C ALA A 91 14.19 -23.42 -3.70
N ASP A 92 14.27 -23.06 -2.43
CA ASP A 92 13.25 -23.37 -1.40
C ASP A 92 12.05 -22.40 -1.41
N LEU A 93 12.10 -21.35 -2.24
CA LEU A 93 11.00 -20.38 -2.40
C LEU A 93 10.13 -20.77 -3.60
N ALA A 94 9.36 -21.83 -3.44
CA ALA A 94 8.41 -22.29 -4.45
C ALA A 94 7.21 -21.32 -4.60
N PRO A 95 6.48 -21.37 -5.75
CA PRO A 95 5.25 -20.61 -5.91
C PRO A 95 4.28 -20.85 -4.75
N GLY A 96 3.65 -19.78 -4.26
CA GLY A 96 2.74 -19.82 -3.12
C GLY A 96 3.41 -19.68 -1.75
N THR A 97 4.74 -19.63 -1.69
CA THR A 97 5.46 -19.37 -0.43
C THR A 97 5.21 -17.95 0.04
N LEU A 98 4.85 -17.80 1.30
CA LEU A 98 4.69 -16.52 1.97
C LEU A 98 5.97 -16.16 2.72
N VAL A 99 6.50 -14.96 2.46
CA VAL A 99 7.74 -14.47 3.09
C VAL A 99 7.47 -13.14 3.76
N VAL A 100 7.90 -13.00 5.01
CA VAL A 100 7.96 -11.71 5.70
C VAL A 100 9.43 -11.31 5.81
N PRO A 101 9.88 -10.30 5.03
CA PRO A 101 11.28 -9.91 5.05
C PRO A 101 11.61 -9.14 6.34
N HIS A 102 12.83 -9.28 6.83
CA HIS A 102 13.33 -8.47 7.94
C HIS A 102 14.04 -7.19 7.44
N GLN A 103 14.41 -7.14 6.17
CA GLN A 103 15.03 -5.97 5.53
C GLN A 103 14.81 -6.00 4.02
N ILE A 104 14.86 -4.82 3.41
CA ILE A 104 14.74 -4.62 1.96
C ILE A 104 15.96 -3.86 1.47
N ILE A 105 16.53 -4.28 0.35
CA ILE A 105 17.50 -3.51 -0.42
C ILE A 105 16.73 -2.86 -1.58
N ASP A 106 16.65 -1.54 -1.58
CA ASP A 106 15.91 -0.81 -2.60
C ASP A 106 16.83 -0.35 -3.73
N TYR A 107 16.66 -0.97 -4.90
CA TYR A 107 17.34 -0.57 -6.13
C TYR A 107 16.51 0.37 -7.03
N THR A 108 15.31 0.76 -6.59
CA THR A 108 14.50 1.69 -7.38
C THR A 108 15.04 3.12 -7.29
N TRP A 109 14.79 3.90 -8.33
CA TRP A 109 15.21 5.29 -8.40
C TRP A 109 14.16 6.13 -9.16
N GLY A 110 14.27 7.46 -9.07
CA GLY A 110 13.37 8.37 -9.77
C GLY A 110 11.96 8.44 -9.18
N ARG A 111 11.73 7.91 -7.99
CA ARG A 111 10.44 7.92 -7.28
C ARG A 111 10.49 8.89 -6.11
N GLN A 112 9.36 9.51 -5.83
CA GLN A 112 9.20 10.32 -4.61
C GLN A 112 8.90 9.38 -3.45
N MET A 113 9.91 9.07 -2.66
CA MET A 113 9.88 8.01 -1.65
C MET A 113 9.98 8.52 -0.21
N THR A 114 9.93 9.85 0.00
CA THR A 114 10.03 10.44 1.35
C THR A 114 9.04 11.59 1.52
N PHE A 115 8.60 11.80 2.76
CA PHE A 115 7.84 12.98 3.17
C PHE A 115 8.74 14.16 3.58
N HIS A 116 10.06 13.96 3.59
CA HIS A 116 11.06 14.90 4.10
C HIS A 116 11.96 15.42 2.99
N ASP A 117 11.38 15.76 1.84
CA ASP A 117 12.10 16.21 0.65
C ASP A 117 12.07 17.74 0.43
N SER A 118 11.52 18.50 1.38
CA SER A 118 11.50 19.95 1.34
C SER A 118 12.43 20.56 2.38
N LEU A 119 12.97 21.75 2.07
CA LEU A 119 13.82 22.50 3.00
C LEU A 119 13.04 23.00 4.24
N ASP A 120 11.71 23.01 4.17
CA ASP A 120 10.84 23.48 5.25
C ASP A 120 10.54 22.40 6.28
N VAL A 121 10.99 21.17 6.04
CA VAL A 121 10.79 20.03 6.94
C VAL A 121 12.13 19.66 7.57
N PRO A 122 12.22 19.51 8.91
CA PRO A 122 13.44 19.05 9.56
C PRO A 122 13.92 17.72 8.98
N ALA A 123 15.22 17.61 8.73
CA ALA A 123 15.81 16.35 8.29
C ALA A 123 15.66 15.29 9.38
N VAL A 124 15.22 14.11 8.95
CA VAL A 124 15.14 12.92 9.82
C VAL A 124 16.26 11.96 9.44
N HIS A 125 17.08 11.63 10.38
CA HIS A 125 18.23 10.74 10.22
C HIS A 125 17.95 9.36 10.80
#